data_c7f2fc31efbbf94a360be3ed57b6b7d5
#
_entry.id   c7f2fc31efbbf94a360be3ed57b6b7d5
#
_cell.length_a   1.000
_cell.length_b   1.000
_cell.length_c   1.000
_cell.angle_alpha   90.00
_cell.angle_beta   90.00
_cell.angle_gamma   90.00
#
_symmetry.space_group_name_H-M   'P 1'
#
loop_
_entity.id
_entity.type
_entity.pdbx_description
1 polymer ?
#
loop_
_entity_poly.entity_id
_entity_poly.type
_entity_poly.pdbx_seq_one_letter_code
_entity_poly.pdbx_strand_id
1 'polypeptide(L)'
;MKIFVDADACPVVDIVEDIATKYNIPVTLLCDTNHVLTSDYSEVIVVGAGVDAVDYKLISICHRGDIVVTQDYGVAAMALGKGAFAIHQSGKWYTNENIDQMLMERHLNKKARRASSRNHIKGPRKRTEEDDQRFAESFEKLLRKANNL
;
A
#
# COMPACT_ATOMS: atom_id res chain seq x y z
N MET A 1 -3.01 10.00 14.09
CA MET A 1 -2.69 8.91 13.17
C MET A 1 -3.53 9.07 11.89
N LYS A 2 -2.92 8.92 10.74
CA LYS A 2 -3.57 9.01 9.43
C LYS A 2 -3.27 7.75 8.63
N ILE A 3 -4.12 7.47 7.64
CA ILE A 3 -3.91 6.37 6.69
C ILE A 3 -3.57 6.99 5.34
N PHE A 4 -2.46 6.57 4.77
CA PHE A 4 -2.05 6.99 3.42
C PHE A 4 -2.15 5.79 2.48
N VAL A 5 -2.78 5.98 1.33
CA VAL A 5 -2.95 4.92 0.33
C VAL A 5 -2.23 5.35 -0.95
N ASP A 6 -1.30 4.50 -1.39
CA ASP A 6 -0.72 4.55 -2.73
C ASP A 6 -1.81 4.01 -3.66
N ALA A 7 -2.60 4.92 -4.21
CA ALA A 7 -3.91 4.59 -4.75
C ALA A 7 -3.91 4.15 -6.21
N ASP A 8 -2.79 4.30 -6.92
CA ASP A 8 -2.69 3.87 -8.32
C ASP A 8 -2.82 2.35 -8.41
N ALA A 9 -3.81 1.89 -9.18
CA ALA A 9 -4.11 0.47 -9.35
C ALA A 9 -4.36 -0.28 -8.02
N CYS A 10 -4.80 0.42 -6.98
CA CYS A 10 -5.07 -0.18 -5.67
C CYS A 10 -6.51 -0.71 -5.60
N PRO A 11 -6.70 -2.03 -5.40
CA PRO A 11 -8.04 -2.61 -5.39
C PRO A 11 -8.76 -2.50 -4.04
N VAL A 12 -8.12 -1.94 -3.01
CA VAL A 12 -8.66 -1.97 -1.65
C VAL A 12 -9.04 -0.59 -1.11
N VAL A 13 -9.09 0.43 -1.96
CA VAL A 13 -9.43 1.81 -1.53
C VAL A 13 -10.75 1.85 -0.79
N ASP A 14 -11.80 1.24 -1.34
CA ASP A 14 -13.14 1.25 -0.73
C ASP A 14 -13.13 0.55 0.63
N ILE A 15 -12.41 -0.54 0.75
CA ILE A 15 -12.30 -1.29 2.02
C ILE A 15 -11.60 -0.44 3.08
N VAL A 16 -10.52 0.24 2.69
CA VAL A 16 -9.78 1.13 3.59
C VAL A 16 -10.71 2.25 4.09
N GLU A 17 -11.45 2.87 3.18
CA GLU A 17 -12.36 3.96 3.54
C GLU A 17 -13.49 3.49 4.45
N ASP A 18 -14.08 2.33 4.18
CA ASP A 18 -15.15 1.78 5.01
C ASP A 18 -14.69 1.53 6.43
N ILE A 19 -13.53 0.92 6.60
CA ILE A 19 -12.96 0.61 7.91
C ILE A 19 -12.53 1.90 8.62
N ALA A 20 -11.88 2.80 7.91
CA ALA A 20 -11.45 4.08 8.48
C ALA A 20 -12.63 4.93 8.96
N THR A 21 -13.73 4.93 8.22
CA THR A 21 -14.97 5.63 8.61
C THR A 21 -15.50 5.09 9.93
N LYS A 22 -15.47 3.79 10.11
CA LYS A 22 -15.93 3.12 11.33
C LYS A 22 -15.16 3.62 12.58
N TYR A 23 -13.89 3.92 12.42
CA TYR A 23 -13.03 4.39 13.52
C TYR A 23 -12.80 5.89 13.48
N ASN A 24 -13.41 6.61 12.55
CA ASN A 24 -13.27 8.04 12.37
C ASN A 24 -11.81 8.48 12.16
N ILE A 25 -11.09 7.74 11.35
CA ILE A 25 -9.68 7.99 11.05
C ILE A 25 -9.55 8.59 9.65
N PRO A 26 -8.80 9.69 9.49
CA PRO A 26 -8.65 10.32 8.18
C PRO A 26 -7.81 9.46 7.22
N VAL A 27 -8.21 9.46 5.96
CA VAL A 27 -7.52 8.77 4.87
C VAL A 27 -7.09 9.79 3.83
N THR A 28 -5.88 9.64 3.34
CA THR A 28 -5.36 10.39 2.21
C THR A 28 -5.03 9.43 1.07
N LEU A 29 -5.65 9.66 -0.08
CA LEU A 29 -5.37 8.89 -1.30
C LEU A 29 -4.39 9.68 -2.16
N LEU A 30 -3.29 9.04 -2.55
CA LEU A 30 -2.32 9.66 -3.44
C LEU A 30 -2.38 8.95 -4.80
N CYS A 31 -2.52 9.73 -5.86
CA CYS A 31 -2.58 9.23 -7.22
C CYS A 31 -1.82 10.16 -8.17
N ASP A 32 -1.49 9.66 -9.36
CA ASP A 32 -0.89 10.50 -10.39
C ASP A 32 -1.96 11.18 -11.25
N THR A 33 -1.53 12.05 -12.17
CA THR A 33 -2.44 12.81 -13.03
C THR A 33 -3.17 11.95 -14.05
N ASN A 34 -2.71 10.71 -14.30
CA ASN A 34 -3.34 9.78 -15.23
C ASN A 34 -4.41 8.91 -14.56
N HIS A 35 -4.46 8.90 -13.22
CA HIS A 35 -5.33 8.02 -12.44
C HIS A 35 -6.06 8.81 -11.34
N VAL A 36 -6.61 9.96 -11.70
CA VAL A 36 -7.26 10.85 -10.73
C VAL A 36 -8.50 10.17 -10.13
N LEU A 37 -8.51 10.08 -8.81
CA LEU A 37 -9.61 9.53 -8.04
C LEU A 37 -10.42 10.64 -7.39
N THR A 38 -11.68 10.34 -7.09
CA THR A 38 -12.53 11.21 -6.27
C THR A 38 -13.02 10.42 -5.07
N SER A 39 -13.26 11.10 -3.96
CA SER A 39 -13.75 10.46 -2.75
C SER A 39 -14.59 11.45 -1.94
N ASP A 40 -15.67 10.94 -1.35
CA ASP A 40 -16.51 11.73 -0.43
C ASP A 40 -15.94 11.73 0.98
N TYR A 41 -15.05 10.81 1.30
CA TYR A 41 -14.47 10.67 2.64
C TYR A 41 -13.01 11.12 2.72
N SER A 42 -12.20 10.66 1.77
CA SER A 42 -10.75 10.83 1.82
C SER A 42 -10.31 12.14 1.18
N GLU A 43 -9.22 12.69 1.70
CA GLU A 43 -8.46 13.71 0.98
C GLU A 43 -7.77 13.05 -0.21
N VAL A 44 -7.85 13.66 -1.39
CA VAL A 44 -7.18 13.16 -2.59
C VAL A 44 -6.06 14.12 -2.96
N ILE A 45 -4.84 13.60 -3.01
CA ILE A 45 -3.67 14.37 -3.45
C ILE A 45 -3.26 13.84 -4.81
N VAL A 46 -3.36 14.70 -5.83
CA VAL A 46 -2.92 14.38 -7.20
C VAL A 46 -1.49 14.89 -7.36
N VAL A 47 -0.58 13.97 -7.64
CA VAL A 47 0.85 14.30 -7.82
C VAL A 47 1.16 14.29 -9.32
N GLY A 48 2.09 15.14 -9.75
CA GLY A 48 2.50 15.21 -11.16
C GLY A 48 3.02 13.87 -11.67
N ALA A 49 2.90 13.67 -12.99
CA ALA A 49 3.27 12.41 -13.67
C ALA A 49 4.79 12.26 -13.81
N GLY A 50 5.50 12.14 -12.70
CA GLY A 50 6.93 11.80 -12.68
C GLY A 50 7.13 10.38 -12.18
N VAL A 51 8.22 9.75 -12.57
CA VAL A 51 8.63 8.46 -12.01
C VAL A 51 8.79 8.64 -10.50
N ASP A 52 8.13 7.79 -9.72
CA ASP A 52 8.17 7.79 -8.26
C ASP A 52 7.66 9.07 -7.56
N ALA A 53 6.95 9.94 -8.30
CA ALA A 53 6.44 11.18 -7.72
C ALA A 53 5.45 10.93 -6.56
N VAL A 54 4.57 9.93 -6.72
CA VAL A 54 3.63 9.52 -5.66
C VAL A 54 4.40 9.00 -4.45
N ASP A 55 5.42 8.17 -4.68
CA ASP A 55 6.24 7.59 -3.61
C ASP A 55 6.92 8.66 -2.77
N TYR A 56 7.56 9.62 -3.41
CA TYR A 56 8.23 10.73 -2.73
C TYR A 56 7.26 11.56 -1.91
N LYS A 57 6.11 11.89 -2.50
CA LYS A 57 5.10 12.69 -1.80
C LYS A 57 4.57 11.95 -0.58
N LEU A 58 4.21 10.68 -0.75
CA LEU A 58 3.68 9.86 0.34
C LEU A 58 4.67 9.82 1.51
N ILE A 59 5.93 9.50 1.23
CA ILE A 59 6.95 9.42 2.28
C ILE A 59 7.23 10.78 2.92
N SER A 60 7.15 11.86 2.15
CA SER A 60 7.40 13.20 2.70
C SER A 60 6.34 13.63 3.71
N ILE A 61 5.10 13.16 3.57
CA ILE A 61 3.98 13.56 4.45
C ILE A 61 3.62 12.50 5.50
N CYS A 62 4.19 11.31 5.40
CA CYS A 62 3.98 10.22 6.36
C CYS A 62 4.78 10.48 7.64
N HIS A 63 4.18 10.17 8.78
CA HIS A 63 4.79 10.34 10.09
C HIS A 63 4.76 9.04 10.89
N ARG A 64 5.53 9.01 11.97
CA ARG A 64 5.55 7.88 12.89
C ARG A 64 4.12 7.57 13.37
N GLY A 65 3.77 6.29 13.36
CA GLY A 65 2.46 5.82 13.82
C GLY A 65 1.36 5.84 12.76
N ASP A 66 1.62 6.45 11.59
CA ASP A 66 0.68 6.41 10.48
C ASP A 66 0.66 5.02 9.83
N ILE A 67 -0.37 4.74 9.03
CA ILE A 67 -0.49 3.49 8.27
C ILE A 67 -0.36 3.81 6.79
N VAL A 68 0.47 3.05 6.09
CA VAL A 68 0.67 3.15 4.64
C VAL A 68 0.17 1.87 3.97
N VAL A 69 -0.75 2.01 3.02
CA VAL A 69 -1.24 0.91 2.19
C VAL A 69 -0.56 1.02 0.82
N THR A 70 0.29 0.08 0.50
CA THR A 70 1.05 0.09 -0.76
C THR A 70 1.43 -1.31 -1.19
N GLN A 71 1.50 -1.53 -2.49
CA GLN A 71 2.06 -2.75 -3.07
C GLN A 71 3.53 -2.58 -3.45
N ASP A 72 4.09 -1.38 -3.27
CA ASP A 72 5.50 -1.09 -3.55
C ASP A 72 6.36 -1.35 -2.31
N TYR A 73 7.24 -2.34 -2.41
CA TYR A 73 8.10 -2.75 -1.29
C TYR A 73 9.10 -1.65 -0.89
N GLY A 74 9.53 -0.84 -1.85
CA GLY A 74 10.41 0.30 -1.57
C GLY A 74 9.72 1.37 -0.72
N VAL A 75 8.47 1.70 -1.05
CA VAL A 75 7.64 2.62 -0.26
C VAL A 75 7.43 2.06 1.13
N ALA A 76 7.09 0.76 1.24
CA ALA A 76 6.91 0.10 2.52
C ALA A 76 8.17 0.17 3.39
N ALA A 77 9.33 -0.08 2.80
CA ALA A 77 10.61 0.00 3.52
C ALA A 77 10.86 1.41 4.07
N MET A 78 10.59 2.43 3.26
CA MET A 78 10.76 3.82 3.69
C MET A 78 9.78 4.20 4.80
N ALA A 79 8.53 3.74 4.69
CA ALA A 79 7.51 3.98 5.73
C ALA A 79 7.92 3.35 7.06
N LEU A 80 8.38 2.10 7.02
CA LEU A 80 8.89 1.42 8.21
C LEU A 80 10.09 2.17 8.83
N GLY A 81 10.96 2.70 7.99
CA GLY A 81 12.12 3.49 8.43
C GLY A 81 11.72 4.77 9.16
N LYS A 82 10.54 5.32 8.87
CA LYS A 82 9.99 6.49 9.57
C LYS A 82 9.19 6.12 10.82
N GLY A 83 9.05 4.83 11.12
CA GLY A 83 8.26 4.36 12.26
C GLY A 83 6.76 4.25 11.97
N ALA A 84 6.36 4.31 10.71
CA ALA A 84 4.99 4.06 10.29
C ALA A 84 4.76 2.55 10.12
N PHE A 85 3.49 2.16 10.07
CA PHE A 85 3.08 0.80 9.72
C PHE A 85 2.84 0.73 8.23
N ALA A 86 3.07 -0.43 7.62
CA ALA A 86 2.82 -0.63 6.20
C ALA A 86 2.15 -1.98 5.95
N ILE A 87 1.20 -2.00 5.02
CA ILE A 87 0.41 -3.18 4.68
C ILE A 87 0.26 -3.30 3.16
N HIS A 88 0.38 -4.52 2.67
CA HIS A 88 0.13 -4.88 1.28
C HIS A 88 -1.35 -5.12 1.05
N GLN A 89 -1.81 -4.94 -0.18
CA GLN A 89 -3.23 -5.17 -0.55
C GLN A 89 -3.70 -6.62 -0.31
N SER A 90 -2.79 -7.57 -0.13
CA SER A 90 -3.11 -8.95 0.25
C SER A 90 -3.48 -9.10 1.73
N GLY A 91 -3.24 -8.06 2.53
CA GLY A 91 -3.37 -8.12 3.99
C GLY A 91 -2.07 -8.44 4.71
N LYS A 92 -1.01 -8.75 3.99
CA LYS A 92 0.28 -9.02 4.61
C LYS A 92 0.89 -7.74 5.15
N TRP A 93 1.28 -7.74 6.42
CA TRP A 93 1.98 -6.62 7.02
C TRP A 93 3.45 -6.64 6.61
N TYR A 94 3.95 -5.48 6.21
CA TYR A 94 5.38 -5.31 6.06
C TYR A 94 5.98 -5.08 7.44
N THR A 95 7.07 -5.76 7.73
CA THR A 95 7.78 -5.65 9.02
C THR A 95 9.27 -5.50 8.76
N ASN A 96 10.01 -5.03 9.76
CA ASN A 96 11.47 -4.96 9.65
C ASN A 96 12.09 -6.35 9.45
N GLU A 97 11.42 -7.40 9.95
CA GLU A 97 11.88 -8.77 9.82
C GLU A 97 11.70 -9.34 8.42
N ASN A 98 10.65 -8.92 7.68
CA ASN A 98 10.33 -9.52 6.37
C ASN A 98 10.65 -8.64 5.17
N ILE A 99 10.85 -7.33 5.36
CA ILE A 99 10.97 -6.38 4.24
C ILE A 99 12.20 -6.65 3.38
N ASP A 100 13.32 -6.99 3.97
CA ASP A 100 14.54 -7.28 3.23
C ASP A 100 14.38 -8.51 2.35
N GLN A 101 13.75 -9.55 2.85
CA GLN A 101 13.45 -10.75 2.09
C GLN A 101 12.51 -10.45 0.92
N MET A 102 11.47 -9.67 1.14
CA MET A 102 10.53 -9.28 0.09
C MET A 102 11.22 -8.48 -1.03
N LEU A 103 12.10 -7.56 -0.68
CA LEU A 103 12.88 -6.78 -1.65
C LEU A 103 13.79 -7.69 -2.46
N MET A 104 14.43 -8.66 -1.82
CA MET A 104 15.28 -9.64 -2.49
C MET A 104 14.48 -10.53 -3.45
N GLU A 105 13.34 -11.05 -3.03
CA GLU A 105 12.45 -11.85 -3.86
C GLU A 105 12.01 -11.08 -5.11
N ARG A 106 11.64 -9.81 -4.95
CA ARG A 106 11.29 -8.94 -6.06
C ARG A 106 12.44 -8.79 -7.05
N HIS A 107 13.65 -8.58 -6.55
CA HIS A 107 14.85 -8.46 -7.38
C HIS A 107 15.12 -9.75 -8.16
N LEU A 108 15.08 -10.90 -7.51
CA LEU A 108 15.29 -12.21 -8.12
C LEU A 108 14.22 -12.51 -9.18
N ASN A 109 12.96 -12.22 -8.90
CA ASN A 109 11.87 -12.41 -9.87
C ASN A 109 12.06 -11.53 -11.11
N LYS A 110 12.49 -10.30 -10.92
CA LYS A 110 12.78 -9.36 -12.01
C LYS A 110 13.93 -9.86 -12.88
N LYS A 111 14.98 -10.39 -12.25
CA LYS A 111 16.13 -10.98 -12.94
C LYS A 111 15.73 -12.25 -13.70
N ALA A 112 14.91 -13.11 -13.10
CA ALA A 112 14.41 -14.32 -13.75
C ALA A 112 13.54 -14.00 -14.98
N ARG A 113 12.69 -12.97 -14.90
CA ARG A 113 11.89 -12.51 -16.04
C ARG A 113 12.75 -12.03 -17.21
N ARG A 114 13.85 -11.33 -16.92
CA ARG A 114 14.81 -10.88 -17.95
C ARG A 114 15.55 -12.03 -18.59
N ALA A 115 15.95 -13.03 -17.80
CA ALA A 115 16.65 -14.22 -18.28
C ALA A 115 15.77 -15.15 -19.11
N SER A 116 14.47 -15.17 -18.87
CA SER A 116 13.48 -16.06 -19.47
C SER A 116 12.55 -15.31 -20.43
N SER A 117 13.11 -14.56 -21.39
CA SER A 117 12.31 -13.74 -22.31
C SER A 117 11.32 -14.56 -23.17
N ARG A 118 11.48 -15.89 -23.24
CA ARG A 118 10.60 -16.83 -23.98
C ARG A 118 9.64 -17.59 -23.07
N ASN A 119 9.81 -17.54 -21.76
CA ASN A 119 8.96 -18.20 -20.78
C ASN A 119 8.12 -17.15 -20.07
N HIS A 120 6.82 -17.17 -20.33
CA HIS A 120 5.89 -16.30 -19.63
C HIS A 120 5.77 -16.74 -18.17
N ILE A 121 6.34 -15.94 -17.27
CA ILE A 121 6.02 -16.08 -15.84
C ILE A 121 4.59 -15.57 -15.71
N LYS A 122 3.69 -16.43 -15.25
CA LYS A 122 2.29 -16.04 -15.03
C LYS A 122 2.24 -14.86 -14.08
N GLY A 123 1.47 -13.84 -14.46
CA GLY A 123 1.15 -12.74 -13.58
C GLY A 123 0.35 -13.21 -12.35
N PRO A 124 0.08 -12.32 -11.39
CA PRO A 124 -0.71 -12.65 -10.22
C PRO A 124 -2.11 -13.13 -10.64
N ARG A 125 -2.67 -14.08 -9.89
CA ARG A 125 -4.03 -14.53 -10.11
C ARG A 125 -5.04 -13.41 -9.92
N LYS A 126 -6.21 -13.54 -10.52
CA LYS A 126 -7.29 -12.58 -10.36
C LYS A 126 -7.71 -12.49 -8.88
N ARG A 127 -7.90 -11.25 -8.40
CA ARG A 127 -8.34 -10.99 -7.03
C ARG A 127 -9.76 -11.50 -6.80
N THR A 128 -9.99 -12.10 -5.63
CA THR A 128 -11.27 -12.68 -5.23
C THR A 128 -11.86 -11.94 -4.02
N GLU A 129 -13.15 -12.24 -3.70
CA GLU A 129 -13.79 -11.73 -2.49
C GLU A 129 -13.07 -12.21 -1.22
N GLU A 130 -12.51 -13.42 -1.24
CA GLU A 130 -11.73 -13.93 -0.11
C GLU A 130 -10.47 -13.09 0.14
N ASP A 131 -9.84 -12.63 -0.93
CA ASP A 131 -8.70 -11.72 -0.83
C ASP A 131 -9.11 -10.41 -0.16
N ASP A 132 -10.27 -9.87 -0.52
CA ASP A 132 -10.81 -8.66 0.08
C ASP A 132 -11.15 -8.84 1.56
N GLN A 133 -11.72 -9.96 1.93
CA GLN A 133 -12.00 -10.29 3.34
C GLN A 133 -10.73 -10.43 4.15
N ARG A 134 -9.73 -11.09 3.61
CA ARG A 134 -8.42 -11.22 4.26
C ARG A 134 -7.77 -9.86 4.50
N PHE A 135 -7.81 -9.01 3.48
CA PHE A 135 -7.30 -7.64 3.63
C PHE A 135 -8.08 -6.87 4.70
N ALA A 136 -9.41 -6.90 4.65
CA ALA A 136 -10.25 -6.18 5.58
C ALA A 136 -9.97 -6.57 7.04
N GLU A 137 -9.90 -7.86 7.32
CA GLU A 137 -9.62 -8.36 8.67
C GLU A 137 -8.22 -7.96 9.14
N SER A 138 -7.23 -8.12 8.28
CA SER A 138 -5.83 -7.79 8.58
C SER A 138 -5.65 -6.28 8.76
N PHE A 139 -6.25 -5.49 7.91
CA PHE A 139 -6.18 -4.04 7.98
C PHE A 139 -6.84 -3.49 9.25
N GLU A 140 -8.01 -3.98 9.60
CA GLU A 140 -8.68 -3.57 10.84
C GLU A 140 -7.85 -3.92 12.07
N LYS A 141 -7.24 -5.10 12.08
CA LYS A 141 -6.34 -5.53 13.15
C LYS A 141 -5.13 -4.59 13.27
N LEU A 142 -4.53 -4.23 12.14
CA LEU A 142 -3.41 -3.29 12.11
C LEU A 142 -3.82 -1.91 12.61
N LEU A 143 -4.96 -1.43 12.16
CA LEU A 143 -5.49 -0.13 12.56
C LEU A 143 -5.72 -0.06 14.08
N ARG A 144 -6.31 -1.09 14.65
CA ARG A 144 -6.53 -1.16 16.09
C ARG A 144 -5.21 -1.20 16.86
N LYS A 145 -4.23 -1.95 16.36
CA LYS A 145 -2.88 -1.98 16.94
C LYS A 145 -2.22 -0.60 16.89
N ALA A 146 -2.24 0.04 15.73
CA ALA A 146 -1.62 1.35 15.54
C ALA A 146 -2.28 2.44 16.40
N ASN A 147 -3.56 2.34 16.62
CA ASN A 147 -4.36 3.32 17.37
C ASN A 147 -4.52 2.93 18.85
N ASN A 148 -3.87 1.88 19.31
CA ASN A 148 -3.93 1.37 20.69
C ASN A 148 -5.37 1.04 21.14
N LEU A 149 -6.17 0.52 20.23
CA LEU A 149 -7.54 0.10 20.53
C LEU A 149 -7.64 -1.38 20.90
#